data_7305ae0730f5e3cb6777efde86e84943
#
_entry.id   7305ae0730f5e3cb6777efde86e84943
#
_cell.length_a   1.000
_cell.length_b   1.000
_cell.length_c   1.000
_cell.angle_alpha   90.00
_cell.angle_beta   90.00
_cell.angle_gamma   90.00
#
_symmetry.space_group_name_H-M   'P 1'
#
loop_
_entity.id
_entity.type
_entity.pdbx_description
1 polymer ?
#
loop_
_entity_poly.entity_id
_entity_poly.type
_entity_poly.pdbx_seq_one_letter_code
_entity_poly.pdbx_strand_id
1 'polypeptide(L)'
;VEAYKLLKENKDINFVGNIEGRYMMNNIADVVVADGFSGNVALKTTEGTASFMNKQLKAMFKANILTKFAALLMMKQINGLRAKMDYTEYGGAPVLGVTKGVIKAHGSSDAKAFKNAIRQAKIYTDNNVSAIIAENLTTGEETEA
;
A
#
# COMPACT_ATOMS: atom_id res chain seq x y z
N VAL A 1 -20.89 1.66 12.53
CA VAL A 1 -21.11 1.31 13.94
C VAL A 1 -21.27 -0.21 14.08
N GLU A 2 -22.00 -0.90 13.18
CA GLU A 2 -22.23 -2.35 13.25
C GLU A 2 -20.95 -3.14 12.92
N ALA A 3 -20.27 -2.84 11.81
CA ALA A 3 -19.00 -3.45 11.46
C ALA A 3 -17.94 -3.36 12.57
N TYR A 4 -17.91 -2.26 13.33
CA TYR A 4 -16.99 -2.11 14.46
C TYR A 4 -17.26 -3.15 15.55
N LYS A 5 -18.53 -3.42 15.87
CA LYS A 5 -18.91 -4.42 16.88
C LYS A 5 -18.50 -5.81 16.42
N LEU A 6 -18.86 -6.19 15.17
CA LEU A 6 -18.53 -7.48 14.59
C LEU A 6 -17.01 -7.71 14.57
N LEU A 7 -16.23 -6.72 14.13
CA LEU A 7 -14.77 -6.82 14.10
C LEU A 7 -14.16 -6.92 15.51
N LYS A 8 -14.74 -6.22 16.50
CA LYS A 8 -14.28 -6.27 17.90
C LYS A 8 -14.55 -7.63 18.56
N GLU A 9 -15.62 -8.29 18.17
CA GLU A 9 -16.03 -9.60 18.68
C GLU A 9 -15.30 -10.75 17.98
N ASN A 10 -14.76 -10.51 16.79
CA ASN A 10 -14.01 -11.50 16.02
C ASN A 10 -12.68 -11.81 16.72
N LYS A 11 -12.45 -13.10 17.03
CA LYS A 11 -11.26 -13.59 17.75
C LYS A 11 -10.10 -13.95 16.82
N ASP A 12 -10.35 -14.04 15.52
CA ASP A 12 -9.35 -14.45 14.51
C ASP A 12 -8.48 -13.28 14.04
N ILE A 13 -8.86 -12.04 14.39
CA ILE A 13 -8.13 -10.84 14.03
C ILE A 13 -7.73 -10.01 15.26
N ASN A 14 -6.59 -9.36 15.20
CA ASN A 14 -6.18 -8.35 16.18
C ASN A 14 -6.76 -6.98 15.78
N PHE A 15 -8.05 -6.78 16.06
CA PHE A 15 -8.73 -5.54 15.70
C PHE A 15 -8.28 -4.38 16.58
N VAL A 16 -7.56 -3.41 16.02
CA VAL A 16 -7.05 -2.22 16.72
C VAL A 16 -8.01 -1.04 16.71
N GLY A 17 -9.17 -1.14 16.05
CA GLY A 17 -10.20 -0.10 16.00
C GLY A 17 -10.20 0.70 14.70
N ASN A 18 -10.94 1.81 14.68
CA ASN A 18 -10.99 2.72 13.55
C ASN A 18 -9.76 3.63 13.54
N ILE A 19 -9.27 3.93 12.35
CA ILE A 19 -8.14 4.82 12.12
C ILE A 19 -8.59 6.04 11.31
N GLU A 20 -8.13 7.23 11.70
CA GLU A 20 -8.30 8.42 10.87
C GLU A 20 -7.23 8.46 9.76
N GLY A 21 -7.59 8.96 8.58
CA GLY A 21 -6.70 9.02 7.41
C GLY A 21 -5.33 9.68 7.69
N ARG A 22 -5.27 10.67 8.61
CA ARG A 22 -4.00 11.31 9.00
C ARG A 22 -3.01 10.37 9.69
N TYR A 23 -3.48 9.27 10.26
CA TYR A 23 -2.65 8.30 10.97
C TYR A 23 -2.28 7.07 10.13
N MET A 24 -2.79 6.98 8.91
CA MET A 24 -2.61 5.81 8.03
C MET A 24 -1.13 5.45 7.79
N MET A 25 -0.23 6.46 7.83
CA MET A 25 1.21 6.27 7.62
C MET A 25 2.01 6.12 8.92
N ASN A 26 1.36 6.03 10.09
CA ASN A 26 2.03 6.06 11.40
C ASN A 26 2.28 4.67 12.00
N ASN A 27 2.15 3.59 11.22
CA ASN A 27 2.33 2.21 11.68
C ASN A 27 1.47 1.84 12.91
N ILE A 28 0.25 2.37 13.00
CA ILE A 28 -0.71 2.04 14.06
C ILE A 28 -1.34 0.67 13.82
N ALA A 29 -1.47 0.29 12.56
CA ALA A 29 -1.99 -1.01 12.14
C ALA A 29 -1.16 -1.55 10.97
N ASP A 30 -1.05 -2.87 10.87
CA ASP A 30 -0.38 -3.55 9.77
C ASP A 30 -1.23 -3.58 8.50
N VAL A 31 -2.56 -3.61 8.69
CA VAL A 31 -3.55 -3.62 7.59
C VAL A 31 -4.63 -2.59 7.88
N VAL A 32 -4.93 -1.76 6.90
CA VAL A 32 -6.03 -0.77 6.94
C VAL A 32 -7.05 -1.13 5.87
N VAL A 33 -8.28 -1.42 6.28
CA VAL A 33 -9.39 -1.73 5.37
C VAL A 33 -10.24 -0.48 5.18
N ALA A 34 -10.52 -0.15 3.92
CA ALA A 34 -11.39 0.96 3.55
C ALA A 34 -12.29 0.56 2.37
N ASP A 35 -13.40 1.27 2.21
CA ASP A 35 -14.22 1.12 1.00
C ASP A 35 -13.45 1.61 -0.26
N GLY A 36 -13.90 1.15 -1.43
CA GLY A 36 -13.16 1.42 -2.68
C GLY A 36 -13.09 2.90 -3.07
N PHE A 37 -14.04 3.73 -2.61
CA PHE A 37 -14.02 5.17 -2.87
C PHE A 37 -13.07 5.89 -1.91
N SER A 38 -13.28 5.74 -0.60
CA SER A 38 -12.45 6.39 0.43
C SER A 38 -10.99 5.95 0.34
N GLY A 39 -10.76 4.64 0.16
CA GLY A 39 -9.41 4.10 -0.01
C GLY A 39 -8.73 4.63 -1.27
N ASN A 40 -9.45 4.73 -2.39
CA ASN A 40 -8.88 5.30 -3.62
C ASN A 40 -8.58 6.80 -3.48
N VAL A 41 -9.45 7.58 -2.83
CA VAL A 41 -9.19 9.00 -2.55
C VAL A 41 -7.96 9.16 -1.67
N ALA A 42 -7.86 8.40 -0.57
CA ALA A 42 -6.70 8.43 0.32
C ALA A 42 -5.40 8.07 -0.43
N LEU A 43 -5.41 7.00 -1.23
CA LEU A 43 -4.26 6.59 -2.04
C LEU A 43 -3.84 7.69 -3.03
N LYS A 44 -4.77 8.23 -3.82
CA LYS A 44 -4.48 9.25 -4.83
C LYS A 44 -4.04 10.58 -4.22
N THR A 45 -4.60 10.95 -3.07
CA THR A 45 -4.16 12.14 -2.32
C THR A 45 -2.73 11.94 -1.80
N THR A 46 -2.41 10.77 -1.24
CA THR A 46 -1.06 10.46 -0.77
C THR A 46 -0.04 10.46 -1.91
N GLU A 47 -0.34 9.81 -3.03
CA GLU A 47 0.51 9.81 -4.24
C GLU A 47 0.73 11.25 -4.76
N GLY A 48 -0.33 12.03 -4.87
CA GLY A 48 -0.28 13.41 -5.34
C GLY A 48 0.55 14.31 -4.40
N THR A 49 0.34 14.18 -3.09
CA THR A 49 1.09 14.93 -2.09
C THR A 49 2.58 14.57 -2.12
N ALA A 50 2.91 13.29 -2.19
CA ALA A 50 4.29 12.81 -2.29
C ALA A 50 4.99 13.34 -3.55
N SER A 51 4.30 13.30 -4.70
CA SER A 51 4.79 13.85 -5.97
C SER A 51 5.02 15.36 -5.88
N PHE A 52 4.07 16.11 -5.33
CA PHE A 52 4.18 17.54 -5.10
C PHE A 52 5.38 17.88 -4.19
N MET A 53 5.50 17.22 -3.05
CA MET A 53 6.61 17.43 -2.11
C MET A 53 7.97 17.15 -2.76
N ASN A 54 8.10 16.05 -3.51
CA ASN A 54 9.31 15.74 -4.26
C ASN A 54 9.67 16.83 -5.27
N LYS A 55 8.67 17.39 -5.98
CA LYS A 55 8.87 18.49 -6.91
C LYS A 55 9.37 19.76 -6.20
N GLN A 56 8.77 20.13 -5.06
CA GLN A 56 9.19 21.26 -4.25
C GLN A 56 10.60 21.10 -3.70
N LEU A 57 10.93 19.96 -3.11
CA LEU A 57 12.26 19.66 -2.62
C LEU A 57 13.32 19.77 -3.73
N LYS A 58 13.02 19.25 -4.91
CA LYS A 58 13.88 19.33 -6.08
C LYS A 58 14.11 20.79 -6.54
N ALA A 59 13.08 21.62 -6.48
CA ALA A 59 13.18 23.05 -6.80
C ALA A 59 14.05 23.78 -5.76
N MET A 60 13.82 23.54 -4.45
CA MET A 60 14.59 24.13 -3.37
C MET A 60 16.10 23.80 -3.48
N PHE A 61 16.44 22.54 -3.73
CA PHE A 61 17.86 22.13 -3.88
C PHE A 61 18.51 22.66 -5.16
N LYS A 62 17.72 23.08 -6.15
CA LYS A 62 18.24 23.68 -7.39
C LYS A 62 18.33 25.20 -7.35
N ALA A 63 17.85 25.87 -6.29
CA ALA A 63 17.68 27.32 -6.23
C ALA A 63 19.01 28.09 -6.38
N ASN A 64 20.10 27.62 -5.76
CA ASN A 64 21.40 28.27 -5.84
C ASN A 64 22.56 27.26 -5.63
N ILE A 65 23.81 27.73 -5.68
CA ILE A 65 25.00 26.89 -5.59
C ILE A 65 25.14 26.24 -4.19
N LEU A 66 24.77 26.96 -3.12
CA LEU A 66 24.84 26.47 -1.75
C LEU A 66 23.84 25.34 -1.51
N THR A 67 22.60 25.51 -2.01
CA THR A 67 21.56 24.46 -1.89
C THR A 67 21.91 23.22 -2.71
N LYS A 68 22.57 23.37 -3.87
CA LYS A 68 23.09 22.24 -4.64
C LYS A 68 24.16 21.48 -3.87
N PHE A 69 25.07 22.18 -3.21
CA PHE A 69 26.09 21.56 -2.36
C PHE A 69 25.47 20.83 -1.15
N ALA A 70 24.52 21.47 -0.48
CA ALA A 70 23.74 20.84 0.58
C ALA A 70 23.03 19.55 0.12
N ALA A 71 22.44 19.56 -1.09
CA ALA A 71 21.82 18.39 -1.68
C ALA A 71 22.81 17.23 -1.89
N LEU A 72 24.05 17.52 -2.29
CA LEU A 72 25.09 16.49 -2.41
C LEU A 72 25.42 15.83 -1.07
N LEU A 73 25.54 16.60 0.00
CA LEU A 73 25.77 16.08 1.35
C LEU A 73 24.61 15.23 1.86
N MET A 74 23.37 15.56 1.46
CA MET A 74 22.13 14.86 1.86
C MET A 74 21.69 13.76 0.88
N MET A 75 22.46 13.49 -0.17
CA MET A 75 22.05 12.59 -1.26
C MET A 75 21.64 11.20 -0.76
N LYS A 76 22.38 10.64 0.20
CA LYS A 76 22.08 9.33 0.79
C LYS A 76 20.73 9.32 1.49
N GLN A 77 20.43 10.34 2.29
CA GLN A 77 19.17 10.48 3.03
C GLN A 77 17.99 10.71 2.08
N ILE A 78 18.18 11.56 1.06
CA ILE A 78 17.18 11.83 0.04
C ILE A 78 16.83 10.56 -0.74
N ASN A 79 17.84 9.79 -1.14
CA ASN A 79 17.61 8.52 -1.85
C ASN A 79 16.94 7.47 -0.94
N GLY A 80 17.29 7.42 0.34
CA GLY A 80 16.64 6.56 1.32
C GLY A 80 15.15 6.90 1.50
N LEU A 81 14.81 8.19 1.55
CA LEU A 81 13.42 8.64 1.60
C LEU A 81 12.65 8.28 0.33
N ARG A 82 13.25 8.50 -0.84
CA ARG A 82 12.64 8.13 -2.13
C ARG A 82 12.38 6.65 -2.22
N ALA A 83 13.33 5.81 -1.82
CA ALA A 83 13.17 4.35 -1.86
C ALA A 83 11.99 3.88 -0.99
N LYS A 84 11.75 4.51 0.17
CA LYS A 84 10.59 4.20 1.03
C LYS A 84 9.25 4.57 0.40
N MET A 85 9.23 5.55 -0.51
CA MET A 85 8.03 6.05 -1.18
C MET A 85 7.88 5.49 -2.61
N ASP A 86 8.79 4.63 -3.04
CA ASP A 86 8.81 4.09 -4.40
C ASP A 86 7.87 2.89 -4.54
N TYR A 87 6.65 3.15 -5.01
CA TYR A 87 5.66 2.11 -5.28
C TYR A 87 6.10 1.11 -6.37
N THR A 88 7.09 1.47 -7.22
CA THR A 88 7.58 0.57 -8.28
C THR A 88 8.29 -0.66 -7.72
N GLU A 89 8.78 -0.60 -6.48
CA GLU A 89 9.37 -1.75 -5.78
C GLU A 89 8.34 -2.86 -5.52
N TYR A 90 7.08 -2.50 -5.31
CA TYR A 90 5.99 -3.47 -5.11
C TYR A 90 5.40 -3.93 -6.44
N GLY A 91 5.34 -3.05 -7.44
CA GLY A 91 4.94 -3.33 -8.81
C GLY A 91 3.44 -3.41 -9.03
N GLY A 92 2.66 -3.86 -8.07
CA GLY A 92 1.21 -3.98 -8.17
C GLY A 92 0.56 -4.49 -6.89
N ALA A 93 -0.76 -4.51 -6.88
CA ALA A 93 -1.57 -4.99 -5.75
C ALA A 93 -2.42 -6.20 -6.19
N PRO A 94 -2.56 -7.24 -5.36
CA PRO A 94 -3.44 -8.36 -5.64
C PRO A 94 -4.91 -7.94 -5.57
N VAL A 95 -5.71 -8.45 -6.49
CA VAL A 95 -7.18 -8.39 -6.41
C VAL A 95 -7.62 -9.61 -5.63
N LEU A 96 -8.17 -9.38 -4.43
CA LEU A 96 -8.63 -10.44 -3.54
C LEU A 96 -10.06 -10.87 -3.90
N GLY A 97 -10.49 -12.05 -3.45
CA GLY A 97 -11.84 -12.58 -3.68
C GLY A 97 -12.08 -13.16 -5.08
N VAL A 98 -11.03 -13.42 -5.82
CA VAL A 98 -11.09 -14.08 -7.14
C VAL A 98 -10.44 -15.46 -7.08
N THR A 99 -10.90 -16.39 -7.91
CA THR A 99 -10.45 -17.79 -7.90
C THR A 99 -9.02 -18.01 -8.34
N LYS A 100 -8.45 -17.05 -9.09
CA LYS A 100 -7.05 -17.10 -9.57
C LYS A 100 -6.34 -15.79 -9.24
N GLY A 101 -5.02 -15.84 -9.09
CA GLY A 101 -4.22 -14.66 -8.80
C GLY A 101 -4.31 -13.61 -9.92
N VAL A 102 -4.79 -12.43 -9.58
CA VAL A 102 -4.83 -11.25 -10.44
C VAL A 102 -4.06 -10.13 -9.75
N ILE A 103 -3.03 -9.61 -10.40
CA ILE A 103 -2.24 -8.48 -9.90
C ILE A 103 -2.53 -7.26 -10.75
N LYS A 104 -3.04 -6.21 -10.12
CA LYS A 104 -3.29 -4.91 -10.76
C LYS A 104 -2.03 -4.07 -10.70
N ALA A 105 -1.37 -3.84 -11.83
CA ALA A 105 -0.28 -2.88 -11.96
C ALA A 105 -0.83 -1.44 -12.10
N HIS A 106 0.00 -0.44 -11.77
CA HIS A 106 -0.36 0.97 -11.94
C HIS A 106 -0.32 1.35 -13.44
N GLY A 107 -1.21 2.27 -13.86
CA GLY A 107 -1.27 2.71 -15.26
C GLY A 107 0.00 3.39 -15.79
N SER A 108 0.85 3.93 -14.89
CA SER A 108 2.16 4.51 -15.19
C SER A 108 3.34 3.57 -14.92
N SER A 109 3.08 2.25 -14.82
CA SER A 109 4.14 1.26 -14.56
C SER A 109 5.20 1.27 -15.64
N ASP A 110 6.46 1.41 -15.23
CA ASP A 110 7.64 1.18 -16.06
C ASP A 110 8.03 -0.31 -16.10
N ALA A 111 9.11 -0.64 -16.78
CA ALA A 111 9.60 -2.02 -16.89
C ALA A 111 9.96 -2.64 -15.52
N LYS A 112 10.47 -1.84 -14.56
CA LYS A 112 10.80 -2.29 -13.22
C LYS A 112 9.53 -2.62 -12.44
N ALA A 113 8.53 -1.74 -12.46
CA ALA A 113 7.25 -1.95 -11.81
C ALA A 113 6.54 -3.17 -12.38
N PHE A 114 6.54 -3.33 -13.71
CA PHE A 114 5.91 -4.48 -14.36
C PHE A 114 6.60 -5.80 -14.02
N LYS A 115 7.94 -5.85 -14.00
CA LYS A 115 8.71 -7.00 -13.51
C LYS A 115 8.32 -7.35 -12.07
N ASN A 116 8.19 -6.36 -11.20
CA ASN A 116 7.82 -6.59 -9.80
C ASN A 116 6.35 -7.04 -9.67
N ALA A 117 5.44 -6.59 -10.53
CA ALA A 117 4.07 -7.10 -10.59
C ALA A 117 4.02 -8.60 -10.96
N ILE A 118 4.85 -9.03 -11.94
CA ILE A 118 4.98 -10.46 -12.28
C ILE A 118 5.55 -11.25 -11.09
N ARG A 119 6.55 -10.71 -10.39
CA ARG A 119 7.09 -11.32 -9.18
C ARG A 119 6.02 -11.49 -8.10
N GLN A 120 5.17 -10.48 -7.89
CA GLN A 120 4.04 -10.56 -6.96
C GLN A 120 3.04 -11.63 -7.37
N ALA A 121 2.71 -11.75 -8.65
CA ALA A 121 1.83 -12.81 -9.17
C ALA A 121 2.40 -14.19 -8.89
N LYS A 122 3.71 -14.38 -9.07
CA LYS A 122 4.39 -15.62 -8.73
C LYS A 122 4.29 -15.92 -7.23
N ILE A 123 4.64 -14.97 -6.36
CA ILE A 123 4.57 -15.12 -4.90
C ILE A 123 3.14 -15.46 -4.47
N TYR A 124 2.13 -14.77 -5.01
CA TYR A 124 0.73 -15.01 -4.72
C TYR A 124 0.30 -16.45 -5.06
N THR A 125 0.75 -16.95 -6.21
CA THR A 125 0.44 -18.31 -6.68
C THR A 125 1.21 -19.36 -5.88
N ASP A 126 2.50 -19.17 -5.68
CA ASP A 126 3.36 -20.11 -4.94
C ASP A 126 2.88 -20.31 -3.48
N ASN A 127 2.29 -19.28 -2.88
CA ASN A 127 1.71 -19.33 -1.53
C ASN A 127 0.23 -19.74 -1.49
N ASN A 128 -0.38 -20.12 -2.62
CA ASN A 128 -1.79 -20.54 -2.70
C ASN A 128 -2.79 -19.58 -2.05
N VAL A 129 -2.55 -18.26 -2.14
CA VAL A 129 -3.32 -17.25 -1.39
C VAL A 129 -4.83 -17.34 -1.68
N SER A 130 -5.23 -17.58 -2.94
CA SER A 130 -6.66 -17.74 -3.28
C SER A 130 -7.32 -18.93 -2.57
N ALA A 131 -6.62 -20.06 -2.44
CA ALA A 131 -7.14 -21.24 -1.75
C ALA A 131 -7.27 -20.98 -0.25
N ILE A 132 -6.25 -20.38 0.37
CA ILE A 132 -6.27 -20.00 1.79
C ILE A 132 -7.45 -19.06 2.10
N ILE A 133 -7.72 -18.08 1.22
CA ILE A 133 -8.86 -17.18 1.40
C ILE A 133 -10.17 -17.96 1.29
N ALA A 134 -10.32 -18.83 0.29
CA ALA A 134 -11.53 -19.61 0.10
C ALA A 134 -11.83 -20.54 1.29
N GLU A 135 -10.82 -21.23 1.81
CA GLU A 135 -10.94 -22.10 2.97
C GLU A 135 -11.40 -21.34 4.23
N ASN A 136 -10.85 -20.14 4.45
CA ASN A 136 -11.21 -19.35 5.64
C ASN A 136 -12.58 -18.64 5.50
N LEU A 137 -13.08 -18.40 4.29
CA LEU A 137 -14.43 -17.85 4.08
C LEU A 137 -15.51 -18.90 4.25
N THR A 138 -15.28 -20.14 3.81
CA THR A 138 -16.26 -21.23 3.96
C THR A 138 -16.45 -21.68 5.40
N THR A 139 -15.41 -21.61 6.24
CA THR A 139 -15.55 -21.91 7.68
C THR A 139 -16.35 -20.87 8.46
N GLY A 140 -16.54 -19.65 7.93
CA GLY A 140 -17.36 -18.61 8.54
C GLY A 140 -18.86 -18.76 8.30
N GLU A 141 -19.29 -19.44 7.22
CA GLU A 141 -20.70 -19.63 6.88
C GLU A 141 -21.37 -20.80 7.65
N GLU A 142 -20.60 -21.76 8.12
CA GLU A 142 -21.13 -22.91 8.89
C GLU A 142 -21.50 -22.58 10.34
N THR A 143 -21.18 -21.38 10.83
CA THR A 143 -21.46 -20.98 12.23
C THR A 143 -22.78 -20.21 12.39
N GLU A 144 -23.50 -19.89 11.32
CA GLU A 144 -24.79 -19.16 11.33
C GLU A 144 -26.01 -20.01 10.95
N ALA A 145 -25.94 -21.35 10.97
CA ALA A 145 -27.06 -22.25 10.69
C ALA A 145 -27.64 -22.88 11.98
#